data_d9614680c3e84761121bd24632b84d8e
#
_entry.id   d9614680c3e84761121bd24632b84d8e
#
_cell.length_a   1.000
_cell.length_b   1.000
_cell.length_c   1.000
_cell.angle_alpha   90.00
_cell.angle_beta   90.00
_cell.angle_gamma   90.00
#
_symmetry.space_group_name_H-M   'P 1'
#
loop_
_entity.id
_entity.type
_entity.pdbx_description
1 polymer ?
#
loop_
_entity_poly.entity_id
_entity_poly.type
_entity_poly.pdbx_seq_one_letter_code
_entity_poly.pdbx_strand_id
1 'polypeptide(L)'
;TLTVAMNSLPAGVTQRPHRHNSVAISLVIQGENCFSMIDGERKDWAPWATTITPPVSVHSHHNAGNEQAKFLIVQDGGIYYHARAMGFEFIDD
;
A
#
# COMPACT_ATOMS: atom_id res chain seq x y z
N THR A 1 14.42 6.59 10.14
CA THR A 1 13.44 7.65 9.93
C THR A 1 12.20 7.11 9.25
N LEU A 2 11.03 7.39 9.83
CA LEU A 2 9.76 6.96 9.27
C LEU A 2 9.20 8.03 8.34
N THR A 3 8.53 7.60 7.28
CA THR A 3 7.71 8.45 6.45
C THR A 3 6.24 8.10 6.69
N VAL A 4 5.39 9.13 6.71
CA VAL A 4 3.94 8.99 6.90
C VAL A 4 3.25 9.74 5.79
N ALA A 5 2.31 9.08 5.12
CA ALA A 5 1.58 9.70 4.02
C ALA A 5 0.12 9.27 4.05
N MET A 6 -0.77 10.24 3.82
CA MET A 6 -2.17 9.96 3.56
C MET A 6 -2.32 9.68 2.07
N ASN A 7 -2.91 8.54 1.76
CA ASN A 7 -3.13 8.12 0.39
C ASN A 7 -4.63 7.99 0.11
N SER A 8 -4.97 8.15 -1.15
CA SER A 8 -6.34 7.94 -1.62
C SER A 8 -6.32 7.08 -2.88
N LEU A 9 -7.39 6.31 -3.05
CA LEU A 9 -7.58 5.46 -4.22
C LEU A 9 -9.02 5.68 -4.71
N PRO A 10 -9.19 6.29 -5.89
CA PRO A 10 -10.53 6.54 -6.41
C PRO A 10 -11.35 5.26 -6.61
N ALA A 11 -12.67 5.41 -6.60
CA ALA A 11 -13.57 4.29 -6.85
C ALA A 11 -13.27 3.62 -8.20
N GLY A 12 -13.24 2.30 -8.21
CA GLY A 12 -13.02 1.51 -9.41
C GLY A 12 -11.56 1.46 -9.90
N VAL A 13 -10.62 2.01 -9.13
CA VAL A 13 -9.20 2.07 -9.53
C VAL A 13 -8.40 0.97 -8.87
N THR A 14 -7.50 0.38 -9.65
CA THR A 14 -6.52 -0.59 -9.19
C THR A 14 -5.12 0.02 -9.31
N GLN A 15 -4.37 -0.04 -8.24
CA GLN A 15 -2.98 0.36 -8.24
C GLN A 15 -2.14 -0.73 -8.92
N ARG A 16 -1.21 -0.32 -9.78
CA ARG A 16 -0.30 -1.23 -10.46
C ARG A 16 0.55 -2.01 -9.45
N PRO A 17 0.71 -3.34 -9.62
CA PRO A 17 1.57 -4.12 -8.73
C PRO A 17 2.99 -3.58 -8.71
N HIS A 18 3.56 -3.50 -7.51
CA HIS A 18 4.91 -2.98 -7.31
C HIS A 18 5.54 -3.60 -6.06
N ARG A 19 6.83 -3.39 -5.91
CA ARG A 19 7.57 -3.73 -4.69
C ARG A 19 8.62 -2.68 -4.39
N HIS A 20 9.00 -2.60 -3.13
CA HIS A 20 10.05 -1.70 -2.66
C HIS A 20 10.78 -2.32 -1.47
N ASN A 21 11.94 -1.75 -1.11
CA ASN A 21 12.76 -2.31 -0.03
C ASN A 21 12.34 -1.86 1.37
N SER A 22 11.45 -0.90 1.48
CA SER A 22 10.89 -0.49 2.77
C SER A 22 9.73 -1.38 3.20
N VAL A 23 9.55 -1.56 4.51
CA VAL A 23 8.33 -2.13 5.05
C VAL A 23 7.25 -1.06 5.12
N ALA A 24 6.01 -1.42 4.86
CA ALA A 24 4.89 -0.50 4.95
C ALA A 24 3.81 -1.04 5.87
N ILE A 25 3.25 -0.17 6.70
CA ILE A 25 2.07 -0.45 7.51
C ILE A 25 0.98 0.50 7.05
N SER A 26 -0.15 -0.05 6.65
CA SER A 26 -1.29 0.74 6.17
C SER A 26 -2.43 0.67 7.18
N LEU A 27 -2.99 1.83 7.53
CA LEU A 27 -4.20 1.94 8.34
C LEU A 27 -5.35 2.39 7.44
N VAL A 28 -6.39 1.57 7.33
CA VAL A 28 -7.57 1.91 6.54
C VAL A 28 -8.42 2.91 7.33
N ILE A 29 -8.67 4.07 6.74
CA ILE A 29 -9.54 5.09 7.32
C ILE A 29 -10.92 5.00 6.69
N GLN A 30 -10.97 4.86 5.38
CA GLN A 30 -12.21 4.75 4.62
C GLN A 30 -11.97 3.83 3.43
N GLY A 31 -12.76 2.79 3.31
CA GLY A 31 -12.67 1.89 2.16
C GLY A 31 -13.76 0.84 2.23
N GLU A 32 -14.60 0.80 1.21
CA GLU A 32 -15.66 -0.20 1.06
C GLU A 32 -15.37 -1.02 -0.18
N ASN A 33 -15.43 -2.33 -0.08
CA ASN A 33 -15.07 -3.27 -1.15
C ASN A 33 -13.65 -3.05 -1.67
N CYS A 34 -12.74 -2.70 -0.78
CA CYS A 34 -11.33 -2.54 -1.10
C CYS A 34 -10.54 -3.73 -0.59
N PHE A 35 -9.44 -4.02 -1.26
CA PHE A 35 -8.54 -5.09 -0.85
C PHE A 35 -7.13 -4.82 -1.35
N SER A 36 -6.17 -5.51 -0.76
CA SER A 36 -4.79 -5.54 -1.21
C SER A 36 -4.43 -6.95 -1.64
N MET A 37 -3.60 -7.05 -2.67
CA MET A 37 -2.94 -8.29 -3.03
C MET A 37 -1.49 -8.19 -2.54
N ILE A 38 -1.06 -9.13 -1.71
CA ILE A 38 0.28 -9.16 -1.14
C ILE A 38 0.86 -10.55 -1.40
N ASP A 39 1.87 -10.64 -2.24
CA ASP A 39 2.49 -11.90 -2.67
C ASP A 39 1.46 -12.95 -3.13
N GLY A 40 0.44 -12.50 -3.87
CA GLY A 40 -0.62 -13.35 -4.39
C GLY A 40 -1.75 -13.66 -3.40
N GLU A 41 -1.68 -13.17 -2.17
CA GLU A 41 -2.74 -13.32 -1.18
C GLU A 41 -3.64 -12.09 -1.13
N ARG A 42 -4.94 -12.31 -1.18
CA ARG A 42 -5.92 -11.24 -1.02
C ARG A 42 -6.13 -10.92 0.44
N LYS A 43 -6.04 -9.63 0.79
CA LYS A 43 -6.34 -9.10 2.11
C LYS A 43 -7.45 -8.08 1.99
N ASP A 44 -8.65 -8.40 2.46
CA ASP A 44 -9.78 -7.48 2.43
C ASP A 44 -9.60 -6.38 3.46
N TRP A 45 -10.00 -5.16 3.10
CA TRP A 45 -9.93 -4.02 4.00
C TRP A 45 -11.18 -3.94 4.86
N ALA A 46 -10.98 -3.52 6.11
CA ALA A 46 -12.05 -3.12 7.00
C ALA A 46 -11.67 -1.76 7.63
N PRO A 47 -12.63 -0.91 7.98
CA PRO A 47 -12.31 0.37 8.64
C PRO A 47 -11.43 0.14 9.87
N TRP A 48 -10.38 0.96 9.98
CA TRP A 48 -9.39 0.92 11.07
C TRP A 48 -8.55 -0.37 11.13
N ALA A 49 -8.64 -1.23 10.12
CA ALA A 49 -7.76 -2.38 10.02
C ALA A 49 -6.36 -1.94 9.58
N THR A 50 -5.35 -2.66 10.05
CA THR A 50 -3.97 -2.46 9.63
C THR A 50 -3.51 -3.61 8.76
N THR A 51 -2.70 -3.29 7.76
CA THR A 51 -2.09 -4.27 6.87
C THR A 51 -0.59 -4.02 6.84
N ILE A 52 0.19 -5.09 6.93
CA ILE A 52 1.64 -5.00 6.84
C ILE A 52 2.07 -5.52 5.48
N THR A 53 2.87 -4.71 4.78
CA THR A 53 3.52 -5.11 3.53
C THR A 53 5.00 -5.30 3.84
N PRO A 54 5.49 -6.55 3.86
CA PRO A 54 6.90 -6.83 4.13
C PRO A 54 7.83 -6.24 3.06
N PRO A 55 9.12 -6.03 3.38
CA PRO A 55 10.09 -5.58 2.38
C PRO A 55 10.10 -6.50 1.16
N VAL A 56 10.24 -5.94 -0.01
CA VAL A 56 10.27 -6.58 -1.34
C VAL A 56 9.07 -7.44 -1.72
N SER A 57 8.02 -7.47 -0.91
CA SER A 57 6.77 -8.14 -1.28
C SER A 57 6.10 -7.44 -2.45
N VAL A 58 5.67 -8.19 -3.44
CA VAL A 58 4.88 -7.66 -4.56
C VAL A 58 3.47 -7.38 -4.06
N HIS A 59 3.02 -6.15 -4.19
CA HIS A 59 1.70 -5.76 -3.69
C HIS A 59 1.00 -4.75 -4.59
N SER A 60 -0.31 -4.72 -4.45
CA SER A 60 -1.18 -3.76 -5.12
C SER A 60 -2.42 -3.51 -4.26
N HIS A 61 -3.00 -2.33 -4.42
CA HIS A 61 -4.23 -1.95 -3.73
C HIS A 61 -5.35 -1.78 -4.73
N HIS A 62 -6.56 -2.21 -4.37
CA HIS A 62 -7.69 -2.25 -5.27
C HIS A 62 -8.93 -1.65 -4.60
N ASN A 63 -9.60 -0.76 -5.29
CA ASN A 63 -10.87 -0.20 -4.84
C ASN A 63 -11.97 -0.63 -5.81
N ALA A 64 -12.71 -1.67 -5.45
CA ALA A 64 -13.85 -2.17 -6.22
C ALA A 64 -15.18 -1.56 -5.76
N GLY A 65 -15.15 -0.59 -4.87
CA GLY A 65 -16.33 0.08 -4.34
C GLY A 65 -16.75 1.30 -5.15
N ASN A 66 -17.69 2.04 -4.59
CA ASN A 66 -18.27 3.22 -5.22
C ASN A 66 -17.77 4.54 -4.64
N GLU A 67 -16.95 4.48 -3.62
CA GLU A 67 -16.41 5.66 -2.93
C GLU A 67 -14.89 5.66 -2.95
N GLN A 68 -14.31 6.85 -2.81
CA GLN A 68 -12.87 7.00 -2.67
C GLN A 68 -12.40 6.32 -1.39
N ALA A 69 -11.35 5.52 -1.48
CA ALA A 69 -10.68 4.95 -0.32
C ALA A 69 -9.62 5.91 0.20
N LYS A 70 -9.43 5.92 1.52
CA LYS A 70 -8.39 6.70 2.20
C LYS A 70 -7.66 5.82 3.19
N PHE A 71 -6.34 5.87 3.15
CA PHE A 71 -5.52 5.07 4.04
C PHE A 71 -4.22 5.79 4.38
N LEU A 72 -3.76 5.59 5.60
CA LEU A 72 -2.51 6.16 6.08
C LEU A 72 -1.42 5.11 5.93
N ILE A 73 -0.31 5.47 5.29
CA ILE A 73 0.83 4.59 5.13
C ILE A 73 1.99 5.10 5.97
N VAL A 74 2.55 4.22 6.80
CA VAL A 74 3.77 4.47 7.58
C VAL A 74 4.83 3.53 7.04
N GLN A 75 5.96 4.08 6.62
CA GLN A 75 7.07 3.33 6.06
C GLN A 75 8.38 3.73 6.73
N ASP A 76 9.33 2.81 6.73
CA ASP A 76 10.71 3.11 7.14
C ASP A 76 11.56 3.63 5.97
N GLY A 77 10.88 4.16 4.94
CA GLY A 77 11.52 4.63 3.71
C GLY A 77 12.44 5.83 3.88
N GLY A 78 12.28 6.62 4.96
CA GLY A 78 13.08 7.82 5.17
C GLY A 78 14.57 7.57 5.19
N ILE A 79 15.01 6.48 5.84
CA ILE A 79 16.44 6.12 5.87
C ILE A 79 16.96 5.76 4.48
N TYR A 80 16.14 5.08 3.67
CA TYR A 80 16.53 4.69 2.31
C TYR A 80 16.65 5.91 1.40
N TYR A 81 15.74 6.86 1.50
CA TYR A 81 15.84 8.12 0.76
C TYR A 81 17.08 8.92 1.18
N HIS A 82 17.32 9.02 2.47
CA HIS A 82 18.50 9.73 3.00
C HIS A 82 19.80 9.09 2.51
N ALA A 83 19.87 7.77 2.50
CA ALA A 83 21.02 7.01 2.02
C ALA A 83 21.09 6.87 0.49
N ARG A 84 20.07 7.37 -0.22
CA ARG A 84 19.92 7.22 -1.69
C ARG A 84 19.88 5.75 -2.10
N ALA A 85 19.25 4.92 -1.28
CA ALA A 85 19.20 3.46 -1.45
C ALA A 85 17.77 2.93 -1.61
N MET A 86 16.76 3.79 -1.84
CA MET A 86 15.40 3.34 -2.05
C MET A 86 15.31 2.50 -3.32
N GLY A 87 14.91 1.23 -3.15
CA GLY A 87 14.59 0.34 -4.24
C GLY A 87 13.09 0.32 -4.48
N PHE A 88 12.68 0.48 -5.71
CA PHE A 88 11.28 0.44 -6.12
C PHE A 88 11.19 -0.07 -7.55
N GLU A 89 10.25 -0.97 -7.81
CA GLU A 89 9.95 -1.40 -9.18
C GLU A 89 8.48 -1.75 -9.34
N PHE A 90 7.94 -1.49 -10.52
CA PHE A 90 6.65 -2.01 -10.94
C PHE A 90 6.81 -3.42 -11.48
N ILE A 91 5.82 -4.25 -11.20
CA ILE A 91 5.80 -5.63 -11.67
C ILE A 91 4.75 -5.72 -12.77
N ASP A 92 5.19 -6.07 -13.96
CA ASP A 92 4.29 -6.31 -15.09
C ASP A 92 4.08 -7.82 -15.26
N ASP A 93 2.84 -8.20 -15.47
CA ASP A 93 2.48 -9.59 -15.71
C ASP A 93 2.73 -10.00 -17.16
#